data_c9260be2c94e427c29a16e7eab682b66
#
_entry.id   c9260be2c94e427c29a16e7eab682b66
#
_cell.length_a   1.000
_cell.length_b   1.000
_cell.length_c   1.000
_cell.angle_alpha   90.00
_cell.angle_beta   90.00
_cell.angle_gamma   90.00
#
_symmetry.space_group_name_H-M   'P 1'
#
loop_
_entity.id
_entity.type
_entity.pdbx_description
1 polymer ?
#
loop_
_entity_poly.entity_id
_entity_poly.type
_entity_poly.pdbx_seq_one_letter_code
_entity_poly.pdbx_strand_id
1 'polypeptide(L)'
;VIPFDRANQTANAWCKGGANLLFQEYTGIEMGHVSTEVLNTPFVLKFIRDRMSGREFLNGCQWKSDLNPLWRPDILGARLTEVFNSILNFFGTSVGRTDRIIQESIINHNFTSK
;
A
#
# COMPACT_ATOMS: atom_id res chain seq x y z
N VAL A 1 -16.04 -7.07 7.96
CA VAL A 1 -14.68 -6.73 8.42
C VAL A 1 -14.06 -7.96 9.05
N ILE A 2 -12.87 -8.33 8.60
CA ILE A 2 -12.13 -9.45 9.19
C ILE A 2 -11.50 -8.94 10.49
N PRO A 3 -11.78 -9.57 11.63
CA PRO A 3 -11.15 -9.19 12.90
C PRO A 3 -9.62 -9.36 12.83
N PHE A 4 -8.90 -8.41 13.43
CA PHE A 4 -7.44 -8.43 13.49
C PHE A 4 -6.91 -9.77 14.05
N ASP A 5 -7.51 -10.28 15.11
CA ASP A 5 -7.07 -11.53 15.74
C ASP A 5 -7.08 -12.72 14.79
N ARG A 6 -8.06 -12.79 13.90
CA ARG A 6 -8.16 -13.86 12.90
C ARG A 6 -7.06 -13.73 11.84
N ALA A 7 -6.80 -12.52 11.37
CA ALA A 7 -5.71 -12.27 10.43
C ALA A 7 -4.35 -12.61 11.05
N ASN A 8 -4.14 -12.21 12.29
CA ASN A 8 -2.92 -12.49 13.03
C ASN A 8 -2.73 -14.00 13.28
N GLN A 9 -3.78 -14.72 13.65
CA GLN A 9 -3.74 -16.18 13.79
C GLN A 9 -3.36 -16.87 12.48
N THR A 10 -3.93 -16.44 11.37
CA THR A 10 -3.62 -16.97 10.04
C THR A 10 -2.16 -16.74 9.67
N ALA A 11 -1.67 -15.51 9.87
CA ALA A 11 -0.28 -15.16 9.62
C ALA A 11 0.69 -16.02 10.46
N ASN A 12 0.38 -16.21 11.74
CA ASN A 12 1.17 -17.07 12.63
C ASN A 12 1.18 -18.54 12.16
N ALA A 13 0.04 -19.06 11.73
CA ALA A 13 -0.07 -20.42 11.21
C ALA A 13 0.80 -20.61 9.95
N TRP A 14 0.75 -19.67 9.02
CA TRP A 14 1.58 -19.69 7.81
C TRP A 14 3.07 -19.59 8.14
N CYS A 15 3.41 -18.71 9.09
CA CYS A 15 4.79 -18.57 9.55
C CYS A 15 5.34 -19.89 10.12
N LYS A 16 4.57 -20.54 10.99
CA LYS A 16 4.92 -21.84 11.54
C LYS A 16 5.04 -22.94 10.48
N GLY A 17 4.29 -22.81 9.40
CA GLY A 17 4.37 -23.70 8.23
C GLY A 17 5.55 -23.42 7.29
N GLY A 18 6.42 -22.48 7.62
CA GLY A 18 7.61 -22.16 6.83
C GLY A 18 7.44 -21.08 5.77
N ALA A 19 6.33 -20.35 5.77
CA ALA A 19 6.13 -19.26 4.84
C ALA A 19 7.05 -18.06 5.14
N ASN A 20 7.52 -17.40 4.09
CA ASN A 20 8.15 -16.08 4.20
C ASN A 20 7.03 -15.05 4.22
N LEU A 21 6.93 -14.26 5.28
CA LEU A 21 5.76 -13.44 5.54
C LEU A 21 6.14 -12.09 6.13
N LEU A 22 5.55 -11.04 5.57
CA LEU A 22 5.51 -9.72 6.18
C LEU A 22 4.07 -9.42 6.58
N PHE A 23 3.82 -9.29 7.87
CA PHE A 23 2.55 -8.87 8.43
C PHE A 23 2.63 -7.38 8.79
N GLN A 24 1.89 -6.57 8.06
CA GLN A 24 1.84 -5.13 8.27
C GLN A 24 0.55 -4.77 8.99
N GLU A 25 0.70 -4.20 10.17
CA GLU A 25 -0.41 -3.73 11.01
C GLU A 25 -0.46 -2.21 10.99
N TYR A 26 -1.67 -1.66 10.91
CA TYR A 26 -1.93 -0.24 11.12
C TYR A 26 -2.78 -0.08 12.37
N THR A 27 -2.26 0.65 13.36
CA THR A 27 -2.90 0.86 14.65
C THR A 27 -3.45 2.28 14.78
N GLY A 28 -4.41 2.46 15.68
CA GLY A 28 -5.01 3.75 15.99
C GLY A 28 -6.51 3.78 15.76
N ILE A 29 -7.13 4.86 16.22
CA ILE A 29 -8.57 5.06 16.06
C ILE A 29 -8.89 5.33 14.59
N GLU A 30 -10.05 4.89 14.14
CA GLU A 30 -10.56 5.04 12.77
C GLU A 30 -9.81 4.27 11.68
N MET A 31 -8.89 3.38 12.05
CA MET A 31 -8.33 2.42 11.10
C MET A 31 -9.34 1.33 10.79
N GLY A 32 -10.05 1.51 9.68
CA GLY A 32 -10.98 0.53 9.16
C GLY A 32 -10.44 -0.18 7.93
N HIS A 33 -11.29 -0.97 7.32
CA HIS A 33 -10.96 -1.74 6.12
C HIS A 33 -10.49 -0.85 4.97
N VAL A 34 -11.27 0.17 4.64
CA VAL A 34 -10.98 1.07 3.50
C VAL A 34 -9.74 1.91 3.73
N SER A 35 -9.59 2.51 4.91
CA SER A 35 -8.42 3.34 5.21
C SER A 35 -7.12 2.53 5.21
N THR A 36 -7.15 1.32 5.75
CA THR A 36 -6.00 0.41 5.71
C THR A 36 -5.64 0.04 4.27
N GLU A 37 -6.62 -0.29 3.45
CA GLU A 37 -6.42 -0.62 2.04
C GLU A 37 -5.77 0.53 1.27
N VAL A 38 -6.31 1.74 1.41
CA VAL A 38 -5.76 2.93 0.75
C VAL A 38 -4.32 3.20 1.17
N LEU A 39 -4.05 3.23 2.48
CA LEU A 39 -2.71 3.53 3.00
C LEU A 39 -1.69 2.44 2.68
N ASN A 40 -2.14 1.19 2.55
CA ASN A 40 -1.26 0.08 2.23
C ASN A 40 -0.97 -0.07 0.72
N THR A 41 -1.71 0.61 -0.12
CA THR A 41 -1.60 0.50 -1.59
C THR A 41 -0.17 0.65 -2.10
N PRO A 42 0.65 1.65 -1.69
CA PRO A 42 2.02 1.77 -2.18
C PRO A 42 2.87 0.54 -1.89
N PHE A 43 2.72 -0.05 -0.70
CA PHE A 43 3.46 -1.23 -0.28
C PHE A 43 3.04 -2.48 -1.08
N VAL A 44 1.75 -2.63 -1.33
CA VAL A 44 1.21 -3.74 -2.13
C VAL A 44 1.71 -3.65 -3.58
N LEU A 45 1.63 -2.49 -4.19
CA LEU A 45 2.09 -2.29 -5.56
C LEU A 45 3.61 -2.49 -5.68
N LYS A 46 4.37 -2.00 -4.72
CA LYS A 46 5.83 -2.25 -4.68
C LYS A 46 6.12 -3.74 -4.51
N PHE A 47 5.41 -4.43 -3.62
CA PHE A 47 5.56 -5.87 -3.42
C PHE A 47 5.32 -6.65 -4.71
N ILE A 48 4.22 -6.37 -5.40
CA ILE A 48 3.89 -7.02 -6.67
C ILE A 48 5.00 -6.79 -7.69
N ARG A 49 5.43 -5.55 -7.86
CA ARG A 49 6.50 -5.18 -8.80
C ARG A 49 7.80 -5.92 -8.48
N ASP A 50 8.19 -5.94 -7.22
CA ASP A 50 9.42 -6.59 -6.78
C ASP A 50 9.37 -8.10 -7.04
N ARG A 51 8.21 -8.74 -6.80
CA ARG A 51 8.03 -10.18 -7.11
C ARG A 51 8.09 -10.46 -8.61
N MET A 52 7.42 -9.63 -9.40
CA MET A 52 7.40 -9.78 -10.87
C MET A 52 8.77 -9.53 -11.50
N SER A 53 9.60 -8.69 -10.91
CA SER A 53 10.96 -8.41 -11.40
C SER A 53 12.01 -9.40 -10.87
N GLY A 54 11.62 -10.42 -10.12
CA GLY A 54 12.50 -11.45 -9.59
C GLY A 54 13.31 -11.04 -8.37
N ARG A 55 13.00 -9.92 -7.73
CA ARG A 55 13.66 -9.53 -6.48
C ARG A 55 13.32 -10.50 -5.37
N GLU A 56 14.32 -10.84 -4.58
CA GLU A 56 14.12 -11.72 -3.43
C GLU A 56 13.22 -11.05 -2.37
N PHE A 57 12.39 -11.86 -1.77
CA PHE A 57 11.62 -11.47 -0.60
C PHE A 57 12.40 -11.81 0.67
N LEU A 58 11.98 -11.23 1.81
CA LEU A 58 12.59 -11.54 3.10
C LEU A 58 12.52 -13.04 3.41
N ASN A 59 13.50 -13.53 4.14
CA ASN A 59 13.51 -14.90 4.62
C ASN A 59 12.96 -14.93 6.04
N GLY A 60 11.94 -15.77 6.27
CA GLY A 60 11.26 -15.86 7.56
C GLY A 60 10.06 -14.95 7.68
N CYS A 61 9.72 -14.59 8.91
CA CYS A 61 8.54 -13.79 9.22
C CYS A 61 8.90 -12.48 9.90
N GLN A 62 8.20 -11.43 9.52
CA GLN A 62 8.36 -10.11 10.12
C GLN A 62 6.99 -9.48 10.39
N TRP A 63 6.83 -8.90 11.56
CA TRP A 63 5.68 -8.10 11.95
C TRP A 63 6.09 -6.65 12.04
N LYS A 64 5.33 -5.77 11.38
CA LYS A 64 5.48 -4.32 11.46
C LYS A 64 4.18 -3.68 11.89
N SER A 65 4.29 -2.67 12.74
CA SER A 65 3.15 -1.90 13.23
C SER A 65 3.41 -0.42 12.97
N ASP A 66 2.48 0.24 12.29
CA ASP A 66 2.52 1.67 12.03
C ASP A 66 1.29 2.35 12.62
N LEU A 67 1.50 3.56 13.16
CA LEU A 67 0.41 4.38 13.69
C LEU A 67 -0.40 4.99 12.55
N ASN A 68 -1.71 5.08 12.76
CA ASN A 68 -2.63 5.70 11.82
C ASN A 68 -2.21 7.15 11.49
N PRO A 69 -1.82 7.46 10.24
CA PRO A 69 -1.42 8.80 9.84
C PRO A 69 -2.56 9.81 9.81
N LEU A 70 -3.84 9.39 9.91
CA LEU A 70 -4.98 10.31 9.98
C LEU A 70 -4.93 11.24 11.20
N TRP A 71 -4.17 10.86 12.23
CA TRP A 71 -3.92 11.70 13.42
C TRP A 71 -2.82 12.75 13.21
N ARG A 72 -2.15 12.69 12.10
CA ARG A 72 -1.05 13.58 11.76
C ARG A 72 -1.34 14.24 10.40
N PRO A 73 -2.06 15.36 10.38
CA PRO A 73 -2.40 16.05 9.12
C PRO A 73 -1.18 16.43 8.29
N ASP A 74 -0.06 16.71 8.94
CA ASP A 74 1.23 16.98 8.32
C ASP A 74 1.79 15.78 7.54
N ILE A 75 1.49 14.57 7.99
CA ILE A 75 1.92 13.32 7.34
C ILE A 75 0.86 12.82 6.35
N LEU A 76 -0.42 13.07 6.63
CA LEU A 76 -1.53 12.56 5.82
C LEU A 76 -1.44 13.01 4.37
N GLY A 77 -1.15 14.28 4.13
CA GLY A 77 -1.01 14.81 2.75
C GLY A 77 0.12 14.11 1.99
N ALA A 78 1.27 13.92 2.63
CA ALA A 78 2.40 13.20 2.04
C ALA A 78 2.05 11.73 1.75
N ARG A 79 1.33 11.07 2.64
CA ARG A 79 0.89 9.67 2.45
C ARG A 79 -0.11 9.53 1.31
N LEU A 80 -1.08 10.41 1.21
CA LEU A 80 -2.04 10.39 0.10
C LEU A 80 -1.35 10.66 -1.25
N THR A 81 -0.39 11.58 -1.29
CA THR A 81 0.43 11.82 -2.48
C THR A 81 1.24 10.59 -2.85
N GLU A 82 1.83 9.91 -1.88
CA GLU A 82 2.56 8.66 -2.10
C GLU A 82 1.66 7.56 -2.69
N VAL A 83 0.45 7.39 -2.14
CA VAL A 83 -0.55 6.43 -2.67
C VAL A 83 -0.86 6.75 -4.12
N PHE A 84 -1.16 7.99 -4.41
CA PHE A 84 -1.52 8.46 -5.75
C PHE A 84 -0.40 8.26 -6.76
N ASN A 85 0.82 8.67 -6.40
CA ASN A 85 2.00 8.48 -7.24
C ASN A 85 2.32 7.00 -7.46
N SER A 86 2.11 6.16 -6.46
CA SER A 86 2.35 4.72 -6.57
C SER A 86 1.40 4.07 -7.57
N ILE A 87 0.13 4.47 -7.56
CA ILE A 87 -0.86 3.99 -8.52
C ILE A 87 -0.48 4.45 -9.93
N LEU A 88 -0.16 5.72 -10.12
CA LEU A 88 0.24 6.26 -11.40
C LEU A 88 1.49 5.57 -11.95
N ASN A 89 2.51 5.39 -11.12
CA ASN A 89 3.75 4.74 -11.52
C ASN A 89 3.55 3.26 -11.86
N PHE A 90 2.68 2.57 -11.12
CA PHE A 90 2.36 1.18 -11.40
C PHE A 90 1.73 1.01 -12.78
N PHE A 91 0.73 1.81 -13.10
CA PHE A 91 0.09 1.79 -14.42
C PHE A 91 0.99 2.36 -15.50
N GLY A 92 1.81 3.38 -15.21
CA GLY A 92 2.74 4.00 -16.14
C GLY A 92 3.85 3.06 -16.62
N THR A 93 4.15 2.00 -15.90
CA THR A 93 5.11 0.98 -16.32
C THR A 93 4.49 -0.13 -17.17
N SER A 94 3.16 -0.22 -17.24
CA SER A 94 2.48 -1.36 -17.86
C SER A 94 1.60 -1.02 -19.07
N VAL A 95 1.21 0.22 -19.29
CA VAL A 95 0.15 0.57 -20.26
C VAL A 95 0.59 1.55 -21.37
N GLY A 96 1.81 2.06 -21.35
CA GLY A 96 2.39 2.81 -22.45
C GLY A 96 1.71 4.15 -22.77
N ARG A 97 1.18 4.31 -23.97
CA ARG A 97 0.62 5.58 -24.45
C ARG A 97 -0.60 6.09 -23.68
N THR A 98 -1.38 5.18 -23.13
CA THR A 98 -2.62 5.51 -22.41
C THR A 98 -2.33 6.20 -21.09
N ASP A 99 -1.25 5.85 -20.45
CA ASP A 99 -0.81 6.44 -19.19
C ASP A 99 -0.50 7.91 -19.29
N ARG A 100 0.12 8.30 -20.38
CA ARG A 100 0.48 9.69 -20.62
C ARG A 100 -0.76 10.58 -20.70
N ILE A 101 -1.81 10.10 -21.35
CA ILE A 101 -3.09 10.81 -21.45
C ILE A 101 -3.75 10.91 -20.07
N ILE A 102 -3.73 9.84 -19.29
CA ILE A 102 -4.28 9.82 -17.94
C ILE A 102 -3.50 10.76 -17.02
N GLN A 103 -2.19 10.72 -17.06
CA GLN A 103 -1.33 11.59 -16.26
C GLN A 103 -1.54 13.06 -16.62
N GLU A 104 -1.57 13.41 -17.89
CA GLU A 104 -1.85 14.76 -18.34
C GLU A 104 -3.25 15.24 -17.94
N SER A 105 -4.25 14.37 -18.03
CA SER A 105 -5.61 14.67 -17.61
C SER A 105 -5.70 14.95 -16.11
N ILE A 106 -5.03 14.18 -15.29
CA ILE A 106 -5.01 14.35 -13.84
C ILE A 106 -4.26 15.63 -13.46
N ILE A 107 -3.12 15.89 -14.07
CA ILE A 107 -2.34 17.12 -13.83
C ILE A 107 -3.16 18.34 -14.21
N ASN A 108 -3.79 18.34 -15.38
CA ASN A 108 -4.62 19.43 -15.85
C ASN A 108 -5.84 19.66 -14.95
N HIS A 109 -6.45 18.60 -14.45
CA HIS A 109 -7.60 18.68 -13.54
C HIS A 109 -7.20 19.30 -12.19
N ASN A 110 -6.05 18.92 -11.65
CA ASN A 110 -5.53 19.50 -10.41
C ASN A 110 -5.17 20.98 -10.55
N PHE A 111 -4.72 21.41 -11.71
CA PHE A 111 -4.43 22.83 -11.98
C PHE A 111 -5.69 23.66 -12.21
N THR A 112 -6.77 23.09 -12.72
CA THR A 112 -8.02 23.79 -13.00
C THR A 112 -8.98 23.86 -11.82
N SER A 113 -8.75 23.09 -10.77
CA SER A 113 -9.58 23.08 -9.55
C SER A 113 -9.18 24.12 -8.49
N LYS A 114 -8.31 25.04 -8.85
CA LYS A 114 -7.98 26.18 -7.99
C LYS A 114 -9.03 27.29 -8.14
#